data_6f9967d5a31cadb0ca492bb9b83005a5
#
_entry.id   6f9967d5a31cadb0ca492bb9b83005a5
#
_cell.length_a   1.000
_cell.length_b   1.000
_cell.length_c   1.000
_cell.angle_alpha   90.00
_cell.angle_beta   90.00
_cell.angle_gamma   90.00
#
_symmetry.space_group_name_H-M   'P 1'
#
loop_
_entity.id
_entity.type
_entity.pdbx_description
1 polymer ?
#
loop_
_entity_poly.entity_id
_entity_poly.type
_entity_poly.pdbx_seq_one_letter_code
_entity_poly.pdbx_strand_id
1 'polypeptide(L)'
;MKRLVILGGGESGVGTAILGKKKGYDVFVSDFGKIKNNYKEVLILNKIKFEDEQHTEELILNADVVMKSPGIADKVPIIQKLKEKNVLIVSEIEFTAPFTKAKTIGITGSNGKTTTTMLTYHLLKQGGLNVAIGGNIGKSFAWQVADGDQFDYYVLELSSFQLDGCFTYKPDIAILANLSPDHLDRYNYDYNKYIAAKFRITQNQTKEDFFIYDADDLEIEKWLKTNKTKAKLVPFSLSKQFEFGAFENNNNINININNDPFVMLTSELSLEGKHNVKNALAATSVAQLLKIRKKTIRESLTDFQGVEHRLEKVIKIQNVQYINDSKATNVNAAYYALDSMSAPTIWIVGGVDKGNDYDELMELVNKNVKAIICLGIDNKKIIDAFGDIVDDLVEATTMNEAVRQAYKLAEKGDTVLLSPACASFDLFENYEDRGRQFKEAVRSL
;
A
#
# COMPACT_ATOMS: atom_id res chain seq x y z
N MET A 1 -19.38 24.65 -19.94
CA MET A 1 -18.71 23.33 -19.72
C MET A 1 -17.68 23.55 -18.62
N LYS A 2 -17.69 22.74 -17.54
CA LYS A 2 -16.70 22.87 -16.46
C LYS A 2 -15.34 22.42 -16.95
N ARG A 3 -14.28 23.15 -16.55
CA ARG A 3 -12.90 22.85 -16.89
C ARG A 3 -12.24 21.99 -15.83
N LEU A 4 -11.77 20.82 -16.24
CA LEU A 4 -11.00 19.90 -15.42
C LEU A 4 -9.53 19.96 -15.87
N VAL A 5 -8.66 20.38 -14.98
CA VAL A 5 -7.21 20.28 -15.19
C VAL A 5 -6.68 19.13 -14.35
N ILE A 6 -5.77 18.35 -14.96
CA ILE A 6 -5.16 17.19 -14.34
C ILE A 6 -3.66 17.44 -14.22
N LEU A 7 -3.16 17.39 -13.00
CA LEU A 7 -1.73 17.49 -12.71
C LEU A 7 -1.15 16.09 -12.52
N GLY A 8 -0.29 15.70 -13.45
CA GLY A 8 0.33 14.40 -13.58
C GLY A 8 -0.31 13.54 -14.67
N GLY A 9 0.49 13.17 -15.68
CA GLY A 9 0.12 12.38 -16.86
C GLY A 9 0.39 10.89 -16.74
N GLY A 10 0.45 10.36 -15.49
CA GLY A 10 0.50 8.92 -15.24
C GLY A 10 -0.87 8.25 -15.34
N GLU A 11 -0.96 6.99 -14.92
CA GLU A 11 -2.16 6.16 -15.07
C GLU A 11 -3.43 6.78 -14.46
N SER A 12 -3.35 7.24 -13.21
CA SER A 12 -4.49 7.91 -12.53
C SER A 12 -4.91 9.19 -13.26
N GLY A 13 -3.93 9.97 -13.74
CA GLY A 13 -4.19 11.20 -14.49
C GLY A 13 -4.88 10.93 -15.81
N VAL A 14 -4.36 10.00 -16.61
CA VAL A 14 -4.93 9.62 -17.90
C VAL A 14 -6.33 9.00 -17.74
N GLY A 15 -6.50 8.12 -16.74
CA GLY A 15 -7.81 7.55 -16.42
C GLY A 15 -8.84 8.62 -16.06
N THR A 16 -8.44 9.59 -15.21
CA THR A 16 -9.31 10.72 -14.86
C THR A 16 -9.61 11.61 -16.07
N ALA A 17 -8.64 11.80 -16.97
CA ALA A 17 -8.82 12.58 -18.20
C ALA A 17 -9.87 11.96 -19.11
N ILE A 18 -9.81 10.64 -19.31
CA ILE A 18 -10.79 9.89 -20.11
C ILE A 18 -12.18 9.99 -19.46
N LEU A 19 -12.28 9.75 -18.16
CA LEU A 19 -13.54 9.84 -17.43
C LEU A 19 -14.12 11.25 -17.51
N GLY A 20 -13.33 12.27 -17.24
CA GLY A 20 -13.75 13.68 -17.34
C GLY A 20 -14.27 14.04 -18.72
N LYS A 21 -13.56 13.61 -19.77
CA LYS A 21 -14.00 13.81 -21.17
C LYS A 21 -15.34 13.15 -21.45
N LYS A 22 -15.54 11.89 -21.02
CA LYS A 22 -16.80 11.16 -21.17
C LYS A 22 -17.95 11.80 -20.37
N LYS A 23 -17.62 12.49 -19.26
CA LYS A 23 -18.62 13.21 -18.43
C LYS A 23 -18.82 14.67 -18.85
N GLY A 24 -18.28 15.09 -19.99
CA GLY A 24 -18.54 16.39 -20.61
C GLY A 24 -17.72 17.53 -20.05
N TYR A 25 -16.57 17.28 -19.42
CA TYR A 25 -15.62 18.33 -19.00
C TYR A 25 -14.77 18.79 -20.18
N ASP A 26 -14.33 20.07 -20.15
CA ASP A 26 -13.17 20.54 -20.90
C ASP A 26 -11.91 20.09 -20.16
N VAL A 27 -11.19 19.11 -20.71
CA VAL A 27 -10.09 18.42 -20.02
C VAL A 27 -8.75 18.90 -20.56
N PHE A 28 -7.83 19.22 -19.66
CA PHE A 28 -6.43 19.51 -19.94
C PHE A 28 -5.53 18.75 -18.96
N VAL A 29 -4.51 18.05 -19.49
CA VAL A 29 -3.51 17.33 -18.68
C VAL A 29 -2.19 18.09 -18.74
N SER A 30 -1.56 18.33 -17.59
CA SER A 30 -0.25 18.97 -17.49
C SER A 30 0.66 18.15 -16.59
N ASP A 31 1.85 17.82 -17.06
CA ASP A 31 2.88 17.11 -16.29
C ASP A 31 4.20 17.87 -16.36
N PHE A 32 4.84 18.09 -15.22
CA PHE A 32 6.15 18.72 -15.16
C PHE A 32 7.25 17.79 -15.66
N GLY A 33 7.05 16.47 -15.55
CA GLY A 33 7.89 15.44 -16.11
C GLY A 33 7.44 15.01 -17.50
N LYS A 34 8.16 14.08 -18.08
CA LYS A 34 7.82 13.49 -19.37
C LYS A 34 6.70 12.47 -19.24
N ILE A 35 5.59 12.67 -19.94
CA ILE A 35 4.52 11.68 -20.04
C ILE A 35 4.99 10.49 -20.89
N LYS A 36 4.78 9.25 -20.41
CA LYS A 36 5.14 8.05 -21.16
C LYS A 36 4.39 7.97 -22.49
N ASN A 37 5.05 7.47 -23.54
CA ASN A 37 4.49 7.46 -24.90
C ASN A 37 3.14 6.74 -24.98
N ASN A 38 2.98 5.60 -24.32
CA ASN A 38 1.70 4.88 -24.28
C ASN A 38 0.55 5.74 -23.70
N TYR A 39 0.81 6.58 -22.72
CA TYR A 39 -0.18 7.51 -22.17
C TYR A 39 -0.46 8.69 -23.10
N LYS A 40 0.56 9.22 -23.78
CA LYS A 40 0.37 10.25 -24.83
C LYS A 40 -0.53 9.75 -25.95
N GLU A 41 -0.29 8.54 -26.44
CA GLU A 41 -1.14 7.91 -27.47
C GLU A 41 -2.60 7.81 -27.04
N VAL A 42 -2.84 7.41 -25.78
CA VAL A 42 -4.21 7.34 -25.21
C VAL A 42 -4.85 8.73 -25.13
N LEU A 43 -4.12 9.76 -24.71
CA LEU A 43 -4.63 11.15 -24.65
C LEU A 43 -4.97 11.67 -26.07
N ILE A 44 -4.11 11.43 -27.04
CA ILE A 44 -4.34 11.81 -28.46
C ILE A 44 -5.56 11.10 -29.02
N LEU A 45 -5.68 9.78 -28.81
CA LEU A 45 -6.82 8.98 -29.28
C LEU A 45 -8.15 9.51 -28.73
N ASN A 46 -8.16 9.95 -27.48
CA ASN A 46 -9.34 10.52 -26.83
C ASN A 46 -9.52 12.03 -27.08
N LYS A 47 -8.69 12.64 -27.94
CA LYS A 47 -8.70 14.08 -28.26
C LYS A 47 -8.66 14.95 -26.99
N ILE A 48 -7.78 14.59 -26.06
CA ILE A 48 -7.52 15.32 -24.82
C ILE A 48 -6.24 16.15 -25.04
N LYS A 49 -6.33 17.45 -24.76
CA LYS A 49 -5.19 18.35 -24.82
C LYS A 49 -4.26 18.09 -23.64
N PHE A 50 -2.96 18.11 -23.87
CA PHE A 50 -1.95 17.94 -22.82
C PHE A 50 -0.69 18.72 -23.11
N GLU A 51 0.11 18.91 -22.07
CA GLU A 51 1.50 19.33 -22.11
C GLU A 51 2.34 18.45 -21.19
N ASP A 52 3.62 18.32 -21.47
CA ASP A 52 4.59 17.68 -20.58
C ASP A 52 5.93 18.43 -20.59
N GLU A 53 6.80 18.11 -19.61
CA GLU A 53 8.09 18.77 -19.35
C GLU A 53 7.95 20.25 -19.00
N GLN A 54 6.74 20.70 -18.67
CA GLN A 54 6.42 22.07 -18.29
C GLN A 54 5.06 22.16 -17.58
N HIS A 55 4.80 23.35 -16.99
CA HIS A 55 3.50 23.77 -16.52
C HIS A 55 3.19 25.16 -17.06
N THR A 56 2.23 25.28 -17.98
CA THR A 56 1.73 26.57 -18.45
C THR A 56 0.66 27.09 -17.49
N GLU A 57 1.02 28.01 -16.61
CA GLU A 57 0.16 28.48 -15.50
C GLU A 57 -1.20 28.99 -15.98
N GLU A 58 -1.26 29.73 -17.10
CA GLU A 58 -2.50 30.26 -17.65
C GLU A 58 -3.49 29.15 -18.03
N LEU A 59 -2.98 27.98 -18.47
CA LEU A 59 -3.79 26.82 -18.82
C LEU A 59 -4.23 26.01 -17.59
N ILE A 60 -3.52 26.15 -16.47
CA ILE A 60 -3.80 25.43 -15.23
C ILE A 60 -4.70 26.27 -14.30
N LEU A 61 -4.37 27.54 -14.12
CA LEU A 61 -5.01 28.42 -13.14
C LEU A 61 -6.43 28.86 -13.51
N ASN A 62 -6.91 28.52 -14.70
CA ASN A 62 -8.27 28.77 -15.15
C ASN A 62 -9.21 27.55 -14.95
N ALA A 63 -8.80 26.57 -14.14
CA ALA A 63 -9.57 25.38 -13.83
C ALA A 63 -10.74 25.65 -12.89
N ASP A 64 -11.88 24.98 -13.11
CA ASP A 64 -12.97 24.89 -12.13
C ASP A 64 -12.67 23.83 -11.06
N VAL A 65 -11.97 22.77 -11.47
CA VAL A 65 -11.51 21.69 -10.60
C VAL A 65 -10.18 21.15 -11.09
N VAL A 66 -9.30 20.83 -10.16
CA VAL A 66 -8.00 20.20 -10.45
C VAL A 66 -7.96 18.83 -9.83
N MET A 67 -7.70 17.78 -10.63
CA MET A 67 -7.26 16.51 -10.09
C MET A 67 -5.74 16.49 -9.98
N LYS A 68 -5.24 16.19 -8.78
CA LYS A 68 -3.82 16.14 -8.47
C LYS A 68 -3.36 14.70 -8.23
N SER A 69 -2.36 14.24 -9.00
CA SER A 69 -1.72 12.95 -8.73
C SER A 69 -1.08 12.91 -7.33
N PRO A 70 -1.15 11.78 -6.60
CA PRO A 70 -0.70 11.71 -5.20
C PRO A 70 0.81 11.96 -5.02
N GLY A 71 1.62 11.73 -6.05
CA GLY A 71 3.06 12.03 -6.05
C GLY A 71 3.39 13.52 -5.94
N ILE A 72 2.48 14.41 -6.38
CA ILE A 72 2.72 15.86 -6.39
C ILE A 72 2.53 16.42 -4.98
N ALA A 73 3.60 17.02 -4.43
CA ALA A 73 3.58 17.59 -3.09
C ALA A 73 2.77 18.89 -3.04
N ASP A 74 2.12 19.14 -1.91
CA ASP A 74 1.34 20.35 -1.70
C ASP A 74 2.18 21.64 -1.70
N LYS A 75 3.48 21.54 -1.39
CA LYS A 75 4.43 22.66 -1.39
C LYS A 75 4.87 23.13 -2.78
N VAL A 76 4.49 22.42 -3.85
CA VAL A 76 4.83 22.80 -5.24
C VAL A 76 4.16 24.14 -5.60
N PRO A 77 4.87 25.08 -6.23
CA PRO A 77 4.37 26.45 -6.47
C PRO A 77 3.00 26.51 -7.16
N ILE A 78 2.77 25.70 -8.19
CA ILE A 78 1.48 25.68 -8.89
C ILE A 78 0.31 25.27 -7.97
N ILE A 79 0.55 24.36 -7.02
CA ILE A 79 -0.47 23.94 -6.05
C ILE A 79 -0.79 25.08 -5.08
N GLN A 80 0.23 25.85 -4.63
CA GLN A 80 0.01 26.99 -3.77
C GLN A 80 -0.82 28.08 -4.48
N LYS A 81 -0.50 28.39 -5.75
CA LYS A 81 -1.26 29.33 -6.57
C LYS A 81 -2.72 28.90 -6.78
N LEU A 82 -2.97 27.60 -6.99
CA LEU A 82 -4.34 27.07 -7.08
C LEU A 82 -5.11 27.24 -5.76
N LYS A 83 -4.45 26.98 -4.62
CA LYS A 83 -5.03 27.20 -3.29
C LYS A 83 -5.35 28.67 -3.02
N GLU A 84 -4.44 29.58 -3.38
CA GLU A 84 -4.66 31.03 -3.28
C GLU A 84 -5.88 31.50 -4.10
N LYS A 85 -6.11 30.87 -5.24
CA LYS A 85 -7.29 31.12 -6.09
C LYS A 85 -8.55 30.37 -5.64
N ASN A 86 -8.49 29.62 -4.54
CA ASN A 86 -9.58 28.76 -4.05
C ASN A 86 -10.09 27.74 -5.09
N VAL A 87 -9.24 27.27 -5.98
CA VAL A 87 -9.58 26.20 -6.92
C VAL A 87 -9.67 24.87 -6.16
N LEU A 88 -10.74 24.13 -6.37
CA LEU A 88 -10.94 22.83 -5.74
C LEU A 88 -9.92 21.81 -6.28
N ILE A 89 -9.07 21.29 -5.41
CA ILE A 89 -8.05 20.29 -5.74
C ILE A 89 -8.49 18.95 -5.14
N VAL A 90 -8.70 17.94 -5.98
CA VAL A 90 -9.21 16.62 -5.59
C VAL A 90 -8.24 15.49 -5.97
N SER A 91 -8.39 14.34 -5.32
CA SER A 91 -7.77 13.10 -5.77
C SER A 91 -8.57 12.43 -6.90
N GLU A 92 -7.96 11.47 -7.57
CA GLU A 92 -8.65 10.57 -8.51
C GLU A 92 -9.88 9.92 -7.86
N ILE A 93 -9.76 9.51 -6.61
CA ILE A 93 -10.81 8.81 -5.86
C ILE A 93 -12.04 9.71 -5.67
N GLU A 94 -11.80 10.94 -5.22
CA GLU A 94 -12.86 11.95 -5.04
C GLU A 94 -13.55 12.27 -6.36
N PHE A 95 -12.77 12.48 -7.42
CA PHE A 95 -13.32 12.80 -8.73
C PHE A 95 -14.18 11.66 -9.28
N THR A 96 -13.75 10.42 -9.07
CA THR A 96 -14.36 9.23 -9.70
C THR A 96 -15.60 8.75 -8.98
N ALA A 97 -15.61 8.78 -7.65
CA ALA A 97 -16.65 8.17 -6.83
C ALA A 97 -18.08 8.56 -7.20
N PRO A 98 -18.41 9.82 -7.58
CA PRO A 98 -19.77 10.20 -7.99
C PRO A 98 -20.24 9.56 -9.34
N PHE A 99 -19.34 8.95 -10.09
CA PHE A 99 -19.65 8.42 -11.42
C PHE A 99 -19.82 6.89 -11.45
N THR A 100 -19.74 6.24 -10.30
CA THR A 100 -20.04 4.80 -10.14
C THR A 100 -21.20 4.58 -9.18
N LYS A 101 -21.93 3.47 -9.37
CA LYS A 101 -22.92 2.95 -8.43
C LYS A 101 -22.39 1.76 -7.63
N ALA A 102 -21.21 1.29 -7.96
CA ALA A 102 -20.57 0.18 -7.27
C ALA A 102 -20.29 0.52 -5.80
N LYS A 103 -20.40 -0.46 -4.93
CA LYS A 103 -19.97 -0.33 -3.54
C LYS A 103 -18.45 -0.31 -3.46
N THR A 104 -17.91 0.51 -2.58
CA THR A 104 -16.46 0.62 -2.42
C THR A 104 -16.01 0.13 -1.06
N ILE A 105 -14.95 -0.68 -1.07
CA ILE A 105 -14.20 -1.11 0.10
C ILE A 105 -12.87 -0.34 0.07
N GLY A 106 -12.74 0.69 0.92
CA GLY A 106 -11.54 1.51 1.03
C GLY A 106 -10.58 0.93 2.06
N ILE A 107 -9.31 0.75 1.70
CA ILE A 107 -8.29 0.15 2.58
C ILE A 107 -7.10 1.09 2.70
N THR A 108 -6.79 1.52 3.92
CA THR A 108 -5.63 2.35 4.23
C THR A 108 -4.89 1.81 5.46
N GLY A 109 -3.75 2.40 5.77
CA GLY A 109 -2.86 2.05 6.87
C GLY A 109 -1.43 2.45 6.55
N SER A 110 -0.53 2.38 7.50
CA SER A 110 0.89 2.56 7.24
C SER A 110 1.46 1.34 6.51
N ASN A 111 1.24 0.15 7.04
CA ASN A 111 1.66 -1.12 6.47
C ASN A 111 0.47 -2.07 6.22
N GLY A 112 0.69 -3.15 5.46
CA GLY A 112 -0.32 -4.18 5.20
C GLY A 112 -1.41 -3.82 4.19
N LYS A 113 -1.52 -2.57 3.72
CA LYS A 113 -2.53 -2.12 2.76
C LYS A 113 -2.67 -3.06 1.57
N THR A 114 -1.58 -3.28 0.84
CA THR A 114 -1.59 -4.07 -0.39
C THR A 114 -2.00 -5.52 -0.13
N THR A 115 -1.44 -6.14 0.91
CA THR A 115 -1.79 -7.52 1.28
C THR A 115 -3.27 -7.63 1.64
N THR A 116 -3.78 -6.72 2.47
CA THR A 116 -5.20 -6.67 2.85
C THR A 116 -6.09 -6.43 1.64
N THR A 117 -5.69 -5.53 0.73
CA THR A 117 -6.44 -5.23 -0.50
C THR A 117 -6.51 -6.44 -1.43
N MET A 118 -5.36 -7.07 -1.70
CA MET A 118 -5.28 -8.24 -2.57
C MET A 118 -6.01 -9.45 -1.97
N LEU A 119 -5.88 -9.67 -0.66
CA LEU A 119 -6.57 -10.75 0.03
C LEU A 119 -8.09 -10.51 0.05
N THR A 120 -8.53 -9.27 0.32
CA THR A 120 -9.95 -8.90 0.23
C THR A 120 -10.49 -9.13 -1.18
N TYR A 121 -9.79 -8.64 -2.20
CA TYR A 121 -10.18 -8.87 -3.59
C TYR A 121 -10.27 -10.37 -3.92
N HIS A 122 -9.28 -11.16 -3.51
CA HIS A 122 -9.25 -12.61 -3.73
C HIS A 122 -10.47 -13.29 -3.07
N LEU A 123 -10.74 -13.01 -1.80
CA LEU A 123 -11.88 -13.53 -1.07
C LEU A 123 -13.21 -13.22 -1.75
N LEU A 124 -13.41 -11.98 -2.20
CA LEU A 124 -14.64 -11.55 -2.84
C LEU A 124 -14.81 -12.18 -4.23
N LYS A 125 -13.72 -12.25 -4.99
CA LYS A 125 -13.71 -12.87 -6.32
C LYS A 125 -14.01 -14.36 -6.26
N GLN A 126 -13.37 -15.09 -5.35
CA GLN A 126 -13.64 -16.51 -5.10
C GLN A 126 -15.06 -16.72 -4.54
N GLY A 127 -15.58 -15.74 -3.81
CA GLY A 127 -16.97 -15.68 -3.37
C GLY A 127 -18.00 -15.46 -4.48
N GLY A 128 -17.55 -15.27 -5.73
CA GLY A 128 -18.42 -15.10 -6.90
C GLY A 128 -18.93 -13.68 -7.09
N LEU A 129 -18.37 -12.68 -6.36
CA LEU A 129 -18.76 -11.29 -6.55
C LEU A 129 -18.08 -10.69 -7.80
N ASN A 130 -18.81 -9.84 -8.50
CA ASN A 130 -18.27 -9.05 -9.60
C ASN A 130 -17.49 -7.84 -9.05
N VAL A 131 -16.20 -8.05 -8.81
CA VAL A 131 -15.30 -7.15 -8.06
C VAL A 131 -14.07 -6.77 -8.87
N ALA A 132 -13.65 -5.51 -8.75
CA ALA A 132 -12.38 -5.02 -9.27
C ALA A 132 -11.50 -4.45 -8.17
N ILE A 133 -10.21 -4.28 -8.50
CA ILE A 133 -9.20 -3.69 -7.64
C ILE A 133 -8.69 -2.40 -8.26
N GLY A 134 -8.40 -1.39 -7.43
CA GLY A 134 -7.87 -0.12 -7.92
C GLY A 134 -7.33 0.79 -6.82
N GLY A 135 -7.12 2.05 -7.16
CA GLY A 135 -6.58 3.06 -6.26
C GLY A 135 -5.06 3.18 -6.35
N ASN A 136 -4.35 3.01 -5.25
CA ASN A 136 -2.88 3.09 -5.20
C ASN A 136 -2.16 1.87 -5.82
N ILE A 137 -2.91 0.83 -6.14
CA ILE A 137 -2.48 -0.40 -6.84
C ILE A 137 -3.50 -0.80 -7.89
N GLY A 138 -3.10 -1.69 -8.79
CA GLY A 138 -3.98 -2.16 -9.86
C GLY A 138 -4.22 -1.07 -10.91
N LYS A 139 -5.24 -1.26 -11.73
CA LYS A 139 -5.66 -0.29 -12.76
C LYS A 139 -6.33 0.93 -12.12
N SER A 140 -6.09 2.12 -12.66
CA SER A 140 -6.74 3.36 -12.24
C SER A 140 -8.25 3.19 -12.04
N PHE A 141 -8.76 3.64 -10.90
CA PHE A 141 -10.20 3.59 -10.60
C PHE A 141 -11.01 4.40 -11.62
N ALA A 142 -10.53 5.59 -11.97
CA ALA A 142 -11.17 6.44 -12.95
C ALA A 142 -11.20 5.80 -14.35
N TRP A 143 -10.13 5.11 -14.71
CA TRP A 143 -10.07 4.42 -16.00
C TRP A 143 -11.09 3.28 -16.07
N GLN A 144 -11.19 2.47 -15.03
CA GLN A 144 -12.14 1.36 -14.97
C GLN A 144 -13.59 1.87 -15.04
N VAL A 145 -13.91 2.95 -14.33
CA VAL A 145 -15.25 3.59 -14.41
C VAL A 145 -15.48 4.19 -15.79
N ALA A 146 -14.46 4.76 -16.43
CA ALA A 146 -14.55 5.27 -17.79
C ALA A 146 -14.79 4.15 -18.81
N ASP A 147 -14.27 2.95 -18.60
CA ASP A 147 -14.46 1.79 -19.49
C ASP A 147 -15.87 1.15 -19.38
N GLY A 148 -16.75 1.68 -18.54
CA GLY A 148 -18.15 1.28 -18.50
C GLY A 148 -18.70 0.88 -17.14
N ASP A 149 -17.91 1.02 -16.06
CA ASP A 149 -18.37 0.77 -14.67
C ASP A 149 -19.11 -0.58 -14.52
N GLN A 150 -18.44 -1.66 -14.93
CA GLN A 150 -19.06 -2.99 -15.07
C GLN A 150 -19.06 -3.79 -13.76
N PHE A 151 -18.53 -3.24 -12.67
CA PHE A 151 -18.35 -3.95 -11.41
C PHE A 151 -19.39 -3.53 -10.37
N ASP A 152 -19.75 -4.50 -9.50
CA ASP A 152 -20.64 -4.24 -8.37
C ASP A 152 -19.87 -3.76 -7.14
N TYR A 153 -18.56 -4.08 -7.09
CA TYR A 153 -17.67 -3.75 -5.99
C TYR A 153 -16.30 -3.29 -6.50
N TYR A 154 -15.74 -2.29 -5.84
CA TYR A 154 -14.32 -1.91 -5.96
C TYR A 154 -13.60 -2.06 -4.63
N VAL A 155 -12.50 -2.81 -4.62
CA VAL A 155 -11.55 -2.83 -3.49
C VAL A 155 -10.45 -1.84 -3.80
N LEU A 156 -10.39 -0.75 -3.06
CA LEU A 156 -9.51 0.40 -3.31
C LEU A 156 -8.42 0.50 -2.25
N GLU A 157 -7.15 0.32 -2.64
CA GLU A 157 -6.03 0.72 -1.80
C GLU A 157 -5.91 2.24 -1.79
N LEU A 158 -5.88 2.86 -0.61
CA LEU A 158 -5.86 4.31 -0.46
C LEU A 158 -4.63 4.77 0.32
N SER A 159 -3.80 5.59 -0.31
CA SER A 159 -2.71 6.30 0.38
C SER A 159 -3.25 7.49 1.18
N SER A 160 -2.48 7.98 2.16
CA SER A 160 -2.82 9.21 2.89
C SER A 160 -2.95 10.41 1.93
N PHE A 161 -2.10 10.47 0.90
CA PHE A 161 -2.11 11.56 -0.10
C PHE A 161 -3.36 11.57 -0.98
N GLN A 162 -3.91 10.38 -1.30
CA GLN A 162 -5.20 10.30 -2.00
C GLN A 162 -6.34 10.72 -1.08
N LEU A 163 -6.30 10.30 0.20
CA LEU A 163 -7.31 10.67 1.19
C LEU A 163 -7.31 12.17 1.51
N ASP A 164 -6.16 12.86 1.47
CA ASP A 164 -6.08 14.31 1.61
C ASP A 164 -6.89 15.06 0.54
N GLY A 165 -6.99 14.50 -0.65
CA GLY A 165 -7.82 15.01 -1.74
C GLY A 165 -9.25 14.47 -1.77
N CYS A 166 -9.73 13.81 -0.70
CA CYS A 166 -11.10 13.32 -0.56
C CYS A 166 -11.91 14.22 0.37
N PHE A 167 -13.05 14.71 -0.10
CA PHE A 167 -13.94 15.60 0.64
C PHE A 167 -15.34 15.01 0.83
N THR A 168 -15.89 14.38 -0.20
CA THR A 168 -17.23 13.78 -0.23
C THR A 168 -17.18 12.27 -0.38
N TYR A 169 -16.04 11.70 -0.79
CA TYR A 169 -15.87 10.26 -0.93
C TYR A 169 -16.24 9.54 0.37
N LYS A 170 -16.98 8.45 0.21
CA LYS A 170 -17.50 7.60 1.28
C LYS A 170 -17.41 6.14 0.86
N PRO A 171 -16.51 5.33 1.43
CA PRO A 171 -16.55 3.89 1.25
C PRO A 171 -17.70 3.26 2.06
N ASP A 172 -18.33 2.22 1.50
CA ASP A 172 -19.32 1.40 2.24
C ASP A 172 -18.66 0.61 3.37
N ILE A 173 -17.42 0.15 3.14
CA ILE A 173 -16.58 -0.50 4.13
C ILE A 173 -15.22 0.18 4.11
N ALA A 174 -14.79 0.72 5.24
CA ALA A 174 -13.45 1.27 5.43
C ALA A 174 -12.59 0.29 6.24
N ILE A 175 -11.32 0.13 5.89
CA ILE A 175 -10.32 -0.59 6.68
C ILE A 175 -9.17 0.36 7.00
N LEU A 176 -8.82 0.47 8.28
CA LEU A 176 -7.58 1.08 8.76
C LEU A 176 -6.73 -0.01 9.40
N ALA A 177 -5.73 -0.49 8.66
CA ALA A 177 -4.95 -1.66 9.03
C ALA A 177 -4.01 -1.42 10.23
N ASN A 178 -3.37 -0.26 10.29
CA ASN A 178 -2.50 0.19 11.37
C ASN A 178 -2.01 1.62 11.14
N LEU A 179 -1.37 2.19 12.17
CA LEU A 179 -0.72 3.50 12.12
C LEU A 179 0.71 3.40 12.69
N SER A 180 1.68 3.80 11.90
CA SER A 180 3.07 4.02 12.31
C SER A 180 3.64 5.20 11.54
N PRO A 181 4.64 5.91 12.06
CA PRO A 181 5.25 7.05 11.35
C PRO A 181 5.75 6.65 9.97
N ASP A 182 5.28 7.38 8.95
CA ASP A 182 5.71 7.21 7.56
C ASP A 182 5.43 8.51 6.81
N HIS A 183 6.23 8.83 5.78
CA HIS A 183 6.04 10.00 4.92
C HIS A 183 5.93 11.35 5.68
N LEU A 184 6.57 11.48 6.84
CA LEU A 184 6.43 12.67 7.71
C LEU A 184 6.91 13.95 7.03
N ASP A 185 7.85 13.87 6.08
CA ASP A 185 8.31 14.96 5.22
C ASP A 185 7.17 15.65 4.45
N ARG A 186 6.09 14.92 4.15
CA ARG A 186 4.88 15.41 3.48
C ARG A 186 3.90 16.07 4.44
N TYR A 187 4.02 15.82 5.75
CA TYR A 187 3.14 16.30 6.82
C TYR A 187 3.83 17.28 7.76
N ASN A 188 4.92 17.94 7.32
CA ASN A 188 5.72 18.86 8.13
C ASN A 188 6.26 18.21 9.41
N TYR A 189 6.62 16.93 9.36
CA TYR A 189 7.07 16.11 10.48
C TYR A 189 6.07 16.04 11.65
N ASP A 190 4.78 16.27 11.38
CA ASP A 190 3.69 16.17 12.35
C ASP A 190 2.91 14.86 12.13
N TYR A 191 3.15 13.90 13.00
CA TYR A 191 2.50 12.59 12.93
C TYR A 191 0.99 12.67 13.08
N ASN A 192 0.46 13.64 13.85
CA ASN A 192 -1.00 13.81 13.99
C ASN A 192 -1.67 14.20 12.68
N LYS A 193 -1.00 14.95 11.81
CA LYS A 193 -1.52 15.28 10.48
C LYS A 193 -1.61 14.03 9.60
N TYR A 194 -0.61 13.15 9.67
CA TYR A 194 -0.63 11.88 8.95
C TYR A 194 -1.76 10.96 9.45
N ILE A 195 -1.97 10.87 10.77
CA ILE A 195 -3.09 10.14 11.38
C ILE A 195 -4.41 10.72 10.88
N ALA A 196 -4.59 12.04 10.97
CA ALA A 196 -5.80 12.73 10.52
C ALA A 196 -6.09 12.47 9.03
N ALA A 197 -5.05 12.48 8.17
CA ALA A 197 -5.18 12.17 6.75
C ALA A 197 -5.76 10.76 6.52
N LYS A 198 -5.29 9.75 7.27
CA LYS A 198 -5.80 8.40 7.13
C LYS A 198 -7.23 8.23 7.64
N PHE A 199 -7.58 8.89 8.74
CA PHE A 199 -8.95 8.86 9.27
C PHE A 199 -9.99 9.56 8.38
N ARG A 200 -9.55 10.35 7.38
CA ARG A 200 -10.47 10.90 6.36
C ARG A 200 -11.27 9.80 5.64
N ILE A 201 -10.77 8.57 5.63
CA ILE A 201 -11.51 7.43 5.06
C ILE A 201 -12.88 7.21 5.73
N THR A 202 -13.04 7.66 6.98
CA THR A 202 -14.29 7.52 7.76
C THR A 202 -15.15 8.77 7.80
N GLN A 203 -14.64 9.93 7.31
CA GLN A 203 -15.23 11.26 7.55
C GLN A 203 -16.69 11.39 7.07
N ASN A 204 -17.06 10.71 5.98
CA ASN A 204 -18.38 10.77 5.36
C ASN A 204 -19.21 9.50 5.58
N GLN A 205 -18.69 8.51 6.30
CA GLN A 205 -19.42 7.30 6.62
C GLN A 205 -20.64 7.57 7.50
N THR A 206 -21.66 6.74 7.35
CA THR A 206 -22.95 6.82 8.06
C THR A 206 -23.16 5.57 8.90
N LYS A 207 -24.25 5.49 9.62
CA LYS A 207 -24.64 4.29 10.40
C LYS A 207 -24.90 3.02 9.56
N GLU A 208 -24.99 3.16 8.25
CA GLU A 208 -25.16 2.02 7.33
C GLU A 208 -23.81 1.43 6.88
N ASP A 209 -22.72 2.18 7.07
CA ASP A 209 -21.38 1.83 6.62
C ASP A 209 -20.60 1.15 7.77
N PHE A 210 -19.49 0.47 7.42
CA PHE A 210 -18.66 -0.25 8.38
C PHE A 210 -17.24 0.31 8.42
N PHE A 211 -16.67 0.37 9.63
CA PHE A 211 -15.28 0.72 9.84
C PHE A 211 -14.55 -0.41 10.57
N ILE A 212 -13.68 -1.12 9.84
CA ILE A 212 -12.83 -2.21 10.31
C ILE A 212 -11.49 -1.61 10.72
N TYR A 213 -11.01 -1.88 11.94
CA TYR A 213 -9.80 -1.27 12.46
C TYR A 213 -9.04 -2.16 13.42
N ASP A 214 -7.71 -1.96 13.48
CA ASP A 214 -6.83 -2.64 14.43
C ASP A 214 -7.03 -2.08 15.85
N ALA A 215 -7.62 -2.88 16.73
CA ALA A 215 -7.86 -2.51 18.12
C ALA A 215 -6.64 -2.72 19.03
N ASP A 216 -5.53 -3.26 18.52
CA ASP A 216 -4.24 -3.29 19.21
C ASP A 216 -3.42 -2.02 18.96
N ASP A 217 -3.77 -1.25 17.92
CA ASP A 217 -3.06 -0.02 17.56
C ASP A 217 -3.46 1.13 18.50
N LEU A 218 -2.47 1.61 19.25
CA LEU A 218 -2.70 2.64 20.28
C LEU A 218 -3.13 3.98 19.69
N GLU A 219 -2.65 4.34 18.51
CA GLU A 219 -3.01 5.62 17.87
C GLU A 219 -4.43 5.59 17.33
N ILE A 220 -4.86 4.43 16.80
CA ILE A 220 -6.26 4.23 16.39
C ILE A 220 -7.18 4.29 17.61
N GLU A 221 -6.83 3.62 18.70
CA GLU A 221 -7.60 3.64 19.95
C GLU A 221 -7.70 5.05 20.56
N LYS A 222 -6.58 5.81 20.57
CA LYS A 222 -6.57 7.21 21.04
C LYS A 222 -7.49 8.09 20.20
N TRP A 223 -7.39 7.96 18.87
CA TRP A 223 -8.24 8.73 17.96
C TRP A 223 -9.71 8.48 18.20
N LEU A 224 -10.13 7.21 18.29
CA LEU A 224 -11.53 6.83 18.48
C LEU A 224 -12.10 7.24 19.82
N LYS A 225 -11.28 7.46 20.85
CA LYS A 225 -11.72 8.01 22.16
C LYS A 225 -12.12 9.48 22.05
N THR A 226 -11.47 10.24 21.19
CA THR A 226 -11.67 11.69 21.06
C THR A 226 -12.51 12.10 19.86
N ASN A 227 -12.57 11.24 18.83
CA ASN A 227 -13.29 11.51 17.59
C ASN A 227 -14.36 10.43 17.35
N LYS A 228 -15.58 10.84 17.12
CA LYS A 228 -16.69 9.92 16.84
C LYS A 228 -16.83 9.68 15.35
N THR A 229 -16.81 8.42 14.92
CA THR A 229 -17.31 8.01 13.60
C THR A 229 -18.79 7.62 13.69
N LYS A 230 -19.53 7.78 12.61
CA LYS A 230 -20.93 7.33 12.51
C LYS A 230 -21.02 5.87 12.04
N ALA A 231 -19.95 5.32 11.46
CA ALA A 231 -19.92 3.94 10.96
C ALA A 231 -20.06 2.92 12.10
N LYS A 232 -20.54 1.75 11.75
CA LYS A 232 -20.52 0.57 12.63
C LYS A 232 -19.08 0.10 12.81
N LEU A 233 -18.59 0.06 14.03
CA LEU A 233 -17.24 -0.34 14.35
C LEU A 233 -17.09 -1.86 14.30
N VAL A 234 -16.07 -2.33 13.61
CA VAL A 234 -15.68 -3.75 13.50
C VAL A 234 -14.21 -3.87 13.91
N PRO A 235 -13.92 -4.04 15.21
CA PRO A 235 -12.55 -4.18 15.69
C PRO A 235 -11.95 -5.51 15.25
N PHE A 236 -10.62 -5.51 14.96
CA PHE A 236 -9.84 -6.75 14.94
C PHE A 236 -8.62 -6.65 15.87
N SER A 237 -8.16 -7.80 16.41
CA SER A 237 -7.09 -7.83 17.41
C SER A 237 -6.41 -9.21 17.48
N LEU A 238 -5.14 -9.21 17.91
CA LEU A 238 -4.41 -10.42 18.32
C LEU A 238 -4.40 -10.60 19.85
N SER A 239 -4.85 -9.58 20.60
CA SER A 239 -4.76 -9.57 22.07
C SER A 239 -6.11 -9.48 22.78
N LYS A 240 -7.16 -9.05 22.08
CA LYS A 240 -8.50 -8.81 22.64
C LYS A 240 -9.54 -9.68 21.93
N GLN A 241 -10.60 -10.08 22.63
CA GLN A 241 -11.73 -10.83 22.08
C GLN A 241 -12.96 -9.93 22.00
N PHE A 242 -13.83 -10.18 21.01
CA PHE A 242 -15.02 -9.36 20.75
C PHE A 242 -16.25 -10.24 20.51
N GLU A 243 -17.39 -9.82 21.02
CA GLU A 243 -18.69 -10.41 20.65
C GLU A 243 -19.05 -10.08 19.20
N PHE A 244 -18.67 -8.88 18.72
CA PHE A 244 -18.79 -8.46 17.32
C PHE A 244 -17.47 -7.89 16.85
N GLY A 245 -16.80 -8.59 15.92
CA GLY A 245 -15.47 -8.24 15.41
C GLY A 245 -14.68 -9.49 15.03
N ALA A 246 -13.36 -9.32 14.90
CA ALA A 246 -12.43 -10.38 14.53
C ALA A 246 -11.26 -10.45 15.51
N PHE A 247 -10.80 -11.64 15.86
CA PHE A 247 -9.68 -11.78 16.80
C PHE A 247 -8.96 -13.11 16.66
N GLU A 248 -7.71 -13.13 17.10
CA GLU A 248 -6.95 -14.35 17.30
C GLU A 248 -7.14 -14.84 18.74
N ASN A 249 -7.37 -16.12 18.92
CA ASN A 249 -7.39 -16.77 20.23
C ASN A 249 -6.97 -18.24 20.10
N ASN A 250 -5.99 -18.67 20.91
CA ASN A 250 -5.49 -20.05 20.92
C ASN A 250 -5.13 -20.58 19.53
N ASN A 251 -4.36 -19.83 18.77
CA ASN A 251 -3.96 -20.14 17.39
C ASN A 251 -5.15 -20.30 16.41
N ASN A 252 -6.28 -19.67 16.70
CA ASN A 252 -7.41 -19.61 15.81
C ASN A 252 -7.75 -18.16 15.49
N ILE A 253 -8.00 -17.85 14.22
CA ILE A 253 -8.75 -16.66 13.85
C ILE A 253 -10.24 -16.89 14.07
N ASN A 254 -10.89 -15.94 14.72
CA ASN A 254 -12.32 -15.96 15.04
C ASN A 254 -12.95 -14.69 14.47
N ILE A 255 -13.97 -14.84 13.63
CA ILE A 255 -14.68 -13.73 13.02
C ILE A 255 -16.14 -13.81 13.44
N ASN A 256 -16.53 -12.94 14.36
CA ASN A 256 -17.88 -12.90 14.94
C ASN A 256 -18.69 -11.76 14.30
N ILE A 257 -19.21 -12.02 13.13
CA ILE A 257 -20.01 -11.08 12.36
C ILE A 257 -21.30 -11.81 11.90
N ASN A 258 -22.41 -11.12 11.88
CA ASN A 258 -23.72 -11.63 11.39
C ASN A 258 -24.27 -12.85 12.15
N ASN A 259 -23.98 -13.02 13.44
CA ASN A 259 -24.41 -14.17 14.28
C ASN A 259 -24.01 -15.54 13.70
N ASP A 260 -23.04 -15.59 12.82
CA ASP A 260 -22.53 -16.80 12.18
C ASP A 260 -20.99 -16.83 12.25
N PRO A 261 -20.40 -17.22 13.41
CA PRO A 261 -18.96 -17.14 13.63
C PRO A 261 -18.20 -18.05 12.66
N PHE A 262 -17.09 -17.51 12.11
CA PHE A 262 -16.11 -18.26 11.34
C PHE A 262 -14.87 -18.50 12.18
N VAL A 263 -14.38 -19.74 12.21
CA VAL A 263 -13.17 -20.13 12.95
C VAL A 263 -12.24 -20.93 12.04
N MET A 264 -10.94 -20.63 12.09
CA MET A 264 -9.90 -21.31 11.32
C MET A 264 -8.57 -21.26 12.08
N LEU A 265 -7.77 -22.32 12.02
CA LEU A 265 -6.43 -22.32 12.60
C LEU A 265 -5.52 -21.30 11.86
N THR A 266 -4.70 -20.57 12.59
CA THR A 266 -3.71 -19.66 12.00
C THR A 266 -2.69 -20.39 11.14
N SER A 267 -2.38 -21.65 11.46
CA SER A 267 -1.49 -22.51 10.67
C SER A 267 -2.04 -22.94 9.30
N GLU A 268 -3.35 -22.78 9.08
CA GLU A 268 -3.98 -23.03 7.77
C GLU A 268 -3.86 -21.81 6.82
N LEU A 269 -3.47 -20.63 7.35
CA LEU A 269 -3.27 -19.45 6.52
C LEU A 269 -2.06 -19.64 5.60
N SER A 270 -2.20 -19.28 4.34
CA SER A 270 -1.10 -19.33 3.37
C SER A 270 0.02 -18.33 3.66
N LEU A 271 -0.30 -17.24 4.33
CA LEU A 271 0.65 -16.20 4.73
C LEU A 271 1.02 -16.33 6.20
N GLU A 272 2.30 -16.44 6.47
CA GLU A 272 2.87 -16.57 7.80
C GLU A 272 3.10 -15.19 8.47
N GLY A 273 3.20 -15.17 9.81
CA GLY A 273 3.52 -14.00 10.62
C GLY A 273 2.31 -13.25 11.17
N LYS A 274 2.48 -12.66 12.35
CA LYS A 274 1.41 -11.96 13.10
C LYS A 274 0.74 -10.84 12.30
N HIS A 275 1.53 -10.09 11.53
CA HIS A 275 1.01 -9.03 10.66
C HIS A 275 0.07 -9.57 9.57
N ASN A 276 0.34 -10.77 9.06
CA ASN A 276 -0.54 -11.43 8.08
C ASN A 276 -1.79 -12.01 8.71
N VAL A 277 -1.72 -12.47 9.97
CA VAL A 277 -2.93 -12.80 10.73
C VAL A 277 -3.83 -11.57 10.86
N LYS A 278 -3.29 -10.38 11.17
CA LYS A 278 -4.05 -9.12 11.20
C LYS A 278 -4.67 -8.78 9.83
N ASN A 279 -3.90 -8.91 8.74
CA ASN A 279 -4.42 -8.72 7.39
C ASN A 279 -5.57 -9.70 7.06
N ALA A 280 -5.44 -10.96 7.48
CA ALA A 280 -6.46 -11.99 7.30
C ALA A 280 -7.73 -11.68 8.13
N LEU A 281 -7.59 -11.25 9.39
CA LEU A 281 -8.71 -10.83 10.22
C LEU A 281 -9.51 -9.68 9.56
N ALA A 282 -8.81 -8.65 9.08
CA ALA A 282 -9.43 -7.51 8.41
C ALA A 282 -10.15 -7.91 7.11
N ALA A 283 -9.47 -8.66 6.23
CA ALA A 283 -10.03 -9.08 4.93
C ALA A 283 -11.21 -10.05 5.10
N THR A 284 -11.11 -10.99 6.06
CA THR A 284 -12.18 -11.96 6.35
C THR A 284 -13.41 -11.26 6.97
N SER A 285 -13.20 -10.18 7.73
CA SER A 285 -14.32 -9.36 8.22
C SER A 285 -15.15 -8.80 7.06
N VAL A 286 -14.52 -8.33 5.99
CA VAL A 286 -15.22 -7.88 4.77
C VAL A 286 -15.99 -9.04 4.14
N ALA A 287 -15.34 -10.20 3.98
CA ALA A 287 -15.98 -11.38 3.39
C ALA A 287 -17.23 -11.82 4.18
N GLN A 288 -17.16 -11.78 5.53
CA GLN A 288 -18.30 -12.08 6.40
C GLN A 288 -19.41 -11.02 6.30
N LEU A 289 -19.06 -9.71 6.27
CA LEU A 289 -20.03 -8.63 6.07
C LEU A 289 -20.79 -8.79 4.74
N LEU A 290 -20.10 -9.26 3.70
CA LEU A 290 -20.68 -9.51 2.36
C LEU A 290 -21.24 -10.94 2.21
N LYS A 291 -21.31 -11.71 3.30
CA LYS A 291 -21.91 -13.04 3.38
C LYS A 291 -21.31 -14.08 2.45
N ILE A 292 -20.00 -14.03 2.23
CA ILE A 292 -19.27 -15.09 1.53
C ILE A 292 -19.34 -16.39 2.36
N ARG A 293 -19.51 -17.51 1.68
CA ARG A 293 -19.63 -18.83 2.31
C ARG A 293 -18.34 -19.19 3.07
N LYS A 294 -18.46 -19.70 4.31
CA LYS A 294 -17.34 -20.11 5.18
C LYS A 294 -16.35 -21.04 4.49
N LYS A 295 -16.84 -22.01 3.71
CA LYS A 295 -16.00 -22.91 2.92
C LYS A 295 -15.10 -22.13 1.95
N THR A 296 -15.70 -21.21 1.18
CA THR A 296 -14.95 -20.36 0.23
C THR A 296 -13.94 -19.49 0.95
N ILE A 297 -14.30 -18.90 2.10
CA ILE A 297 -13.37 -18.11 2.92
C ILE A 297 -12.17 -18.96 3.31
N ARG A 298 -12.38 -20.18 3.86
CA ARG A 298 -11.28 -21.06 4.27
C ARG A 298 -10.38 -21.43 3.10
N GLU A 299 -10.95 -21.89 2.00
CA GLU A 299 -10.20 -22.25 0.78
C GLU A 299 -9.38 -21.05 0.28
N SER A 300 -9.98 -19.86 0.20
CA SER A 300 -9.28 -18.65 -0.26
C SER A 300 -8.15 -18.19 0.67
N LEU A 301 -8.30 -18.36 1.99
CA LEU A 301 -7.25 -18.05 2.95
C LEU A 301 -6.08 -19.04 2.88
N THR A 302 -6.36 -20.28 2.50
CA THR A 302 -5.37 -21.36 2.37
C THR A 302 -4.59 -21.26 1.06
N ASP A 303 -5.23 -20.85 -0.05
CA ASP A 303 -4.63 -20.86 -1.39
C ASP A 303 -4.09 -19.51 -1.86
N PHE A 304 -4.25 -18.43 -1.08
CA PHE A 304 -3.78 -17.10 -1.45
C PHE A 304 -2.26 -17.06 -1.62
N GLN A 305 -1.78 -16.72 -2.81
CA GLN A 305 -0.36 -16.78 -3.16
C GLN A 305 0.46 -15.57 -2.66
N GLY A 306 -0.15 -14.67 -1.89
CA GLY A 306 0.53 -13.46 -1.43
C GLY A 306 0.62 -12.37 -2.50
N VAL A 307 1.50 -11.41 -2.24
CA VAL A 307 1.72 -10.24 -3.10
C VAL A 307 3.16 -10.28 -3.59
N GLU A 308 3.38 -10.13 -4.87
CA GLU A 308 4.71 -10.05 -5.46
C GLU A 308 5.55 -8.98 -4.74
N HIS A 309 6.82 -9.27 -4.50
CA HIS A 309 7.75 -8.42 -3.76
C HIS A 309 7.41 -8.18 -2.27
N ARG A 310 6.54 -9.01 -1.67
CA ARG A 310 6.24 -8.93 -0.23
C ARG A 310 6.37 -10.31 0.41
N LEU A 311 7.49 -10.53 1.12
CA LEU A 311 7.90 -11.82 1.68
C LEU A 311 7.71 -12.99 0.70
N GLU A 312 7.88 -12.69 -0.59
CA GLU A 312 7.73 -13.63 -1.70
C GLU A 312 8.84 -14.67 -1.66
N LYS A 313 8.49 -15.93 -1.40
CA LYS A 313 9.44 -17.04 -1.48
C LYS A 313 9.79 -17.29 -2.96
N VAL A 314 10.99 -16.87 -3.39
CA VAL A 314 11.42 -16.93 -4.80
C VAL A 314 11.81 -18.32 -5.20
N ILE A 315 12.82 -18.89 -4.53
CA ILE A 315 13.38 -20.22 -4.80
C ILE A 315 14.21 -20.68 -3.60
N LYS A 316 14.46 -21.99 -3.53
CA LYS A 316 15.38 -22.59 -2.57
C LYS A 316 16.57 -23.19 -3.31
N ILE A 317 17.79 -22.69 -3.06
CA ILE A 317 19.03 -23.14 -3.68
C ILE A 317 19.91 -23.75 -2.60
N GLN A 318 20.39 -24.98 -2.77
CA GLN A 318 21.25 -25.70 -1.80
C GLN A 318 20.71 -25.67 -0.35
N ASN A 319 19.38 -25.71 -0.22
CA ASN A 319 18.66 -25.60 1.05
C ASN A 319 18.73 -24.19 1.71
N VAL A 320 19.12 -23.15 0.99
CA VAL A 320 18.99 -21.74 1.38
C VAL A 320 17.73 -21.17 0.74
N GLN A 321 16.84 -20.58 1.55
CA GLN A 321 15.61 -19.96 1.06
C GLN A 321 15.87 -18.49 0.66
N TYR A 322 15.51 -18.09 -0.56
CA TYR A 322 15.57 -16.70 -1.02
C TYR A 322 14.19 -16.07 -0.95
N ILE A 323 14.08 -14.93 -0.24
CA ILE A 323 12.82 -14.21 0.00
C ILE A 323 12.95 -12.78 -0.53
N ASN A 324 11.98 -12.39 -1.35
CA ASN A 324 11.86 -11.05 -1.92
C ASN A 324 10.82 -10.23 -1.17
N ASP A 325 11.28 -9.26 -0.41
CA ASP A 325 10.45 -8.27 0.29
C ASP A 325 10.83 -6.84 -0.14
N SER A 326 11.11 -6.66 -1.43
CA SER A 326 11.52 -5.37 -1.99
C SER A 326 10.55 -4.22 -1.70
N LYS A 327 9.29 -4.52 -1.40
CA LYS A 327 8.26 -3.55 -1.03
C LYS A 327 8.42 -2.99 0.39
N ALA A 328 9.29 -3.54 1.22
CA ALA A 328 9.64 -2.99 2.54
C ALA A 328 10.54 -1.75 2.40
N THR A 329 9.93 -0.60 2.15
CA THR A 329 10.61 0.67 1.90
C THR A 329 10.70 1.58 3.13
N ASN A 330 10.46 1.04 4.31
CA ASN A 330 10.62 1.70 5.61
C ASN A 330 11.04 0.70 6.71
N VAL A 331 11.54 1.22 7.83
CA VAL A 331 12.05 0.42 8.96
C VAL A 331 10.99 -0.49 9.55
N ASN A 332 9.77 0.00 9.75
CA ASN A 332 8.69 -0.80 10.33
C ASN A 332 8.30 -2.00 9.45
N ALA A 333 8.33 -1.86 8.11
CA ALA A 333 8.10 -2.99 7.22
C ALA A 333 9.22 -4.04 7.32
N ALA A 334 10.49 -3.60 7.38
CA ALA A 334 11.64 -4.47 7.57
C ALA A 334 11.63 -5.15 8.95
N TYR A 335 11.12 -4.47 9.99
CA TYR A 335 10.91 -5.07 11.31
C TYR A 335 10.06 -6.33 11.22
N TYR A 336 8.88 -6.24 10.62
CA TYR A 336 8.00 -7.42 10.47
C TYR A 336 8.59 -8.50 9.57
N ALA A 337 9.37 -8.11 8.56
CA ALA A 337 10.06 -9.09 7.73
C ALA A 337 11.09 -9.87 8.54
N LEU A 338 11.93 -9.20 9.31
CA LEU A 338 12.94 -9.84 10.18
C LEU A 338 12.30 -10.65 11.32
N ASP A 339 11.21 -10.15 11.94
CA ASP A 339 10.46 -10.88 13.00
C ASP A 339 9.85 -12.20 12.47
N SER A 340 9.52 -12.24 11.19
CA SER A 340 8.98 -13.46 10.57
C SER A 340 10.03 -14.51 10.19
N MET A 341 11.32 -14.20 10.31
CA MET A 341 12.39 -15.14 10.01
C MET A 341 12.58 -16.15 11.13
N SER A 342 12.59 -17.44 10.76
CA SER A 342 12.77 -18.56 11.69
C SER A 342 14.15 -19.24 11.56
N ALA A 343 14.97 -18.80 10.62
CA ALA A 343 16.30 -19.30 10.35
C ALA A 343 17.32 -18.16 10.36
N PRO A 344 18.63 -18.45 10.58
CA PRO A 344 19.67 -17.44 10.42
C PRO A 344 19.55 -16.75 9.06
N THR A 345 19.64 -15.41 9.05
CA THR A 345 19.26 -14.60 7.89
C THR A 345 20.44 -13.77 7.39
N ILE A 346 20.71 -13.86 6.10
CA ILE A 346 21.56 -12.91 5.38
C ILE A 346 20.60 -11.79 4.87
N TRP A 347 20.74 -10.60 5.43
CA TRP A 347 19.83 -9.49 5.17
C TRP A 347 20.39 -8.52 4.15
N ILE A 348 19.70 -8.34 3.02
CA ILE A 348 20.02 -7.32 2.00
C ILE A 348 19.17 -6.08 2.31
N VAL A 349 19.84 -4.98 2.69
CA VAL A 349 19.24 -3.73 3.16
C VAL A 349 19.89 -2.53 2.47
N GLY A 350 19.14 -1.43 2.28
CA GLY A 350 19.70 -0.19 1.72
C GLY A 350 18.84 0.43 0.62
N GLY A 351 19.31 1.60 0.16
CA GLY A 351 18.62 2.49 -0.76
C GLY A 351 18.59 3.93 -0.24
N VAL A 352 17.63 4.73 -0.72
CA VAL A 352 17.46 6.13 -0.28
C VAL A 352 16.87 6.17 1.14
N ASP A 353 17.67 6.61 2.10
CA ASP A 353 17.25 6.85 3.49
C ASP A 353 16.34 8.09 3.58
N LYS A 354 15.22 7.98 4.28
CA LYS A 354 14.24 9.06 4.47
C LYS A 354 14.24 9.63 5.90
N GLY A 355 15.35 9.51 6.61
CA GLY A 355 15.45 9.86 8.03
C GLY A 355 15.08 8.67 8.92
N ASN A 356 15.43 7.46 8.51
CA ASN A 356 15.18 6.24 9.26
C ASN A 356 15.85 6.26 10.63
N ASP A 357 15.18 5.71 11.62
CA ASP A 357 15.70 5.31 12.91
C ASP A 357 15.81 3.78 12.91
N TYR A 358 17.02 3.24 13.02
CA TYR A 358 17.28 1.80 12.97
C TYR A 358 17.30 1.13 14.34
N ASP A 359 17.17 1.89 15.44
CA ASP A 359 17.18 1.36 16.81
C ASP A 359 16.08 0.32 17.02
N GLU A 360 14.93 0.50 16.37
CA GLU A 360 13.82 -0.45 16.42
C GLU A 360 14.17 -1.86 15.88
N LEU A 361 15.21 -1.97 15.04
CA LEU A 361 15.62 -3.25 14.43
C LEU A 361 16.71 -3.98 15.22
N MET A 362 17.36 -3.32 16.17
CA MET A 362 18.55 -3.82 16.87
C MET A 362 18.36 -5.21 17.49
N GLU A 363 17.26 -5.41 18.20
CA GLU A 363 16.94 -6.70 18.85
C GLU A 363 16.82 -7.83 17.82
N LEU A 364 16.09 -7.57 16.71
CA LEU A 364 15.87 -8.55 15.66
C LEU A 364 17.12 -8.84 14.84
N VAL A 365 17.95 -7.84 14.60
CA VAL A 365 19.25 -8.01 13.94
C VAL A 365 20.15 -8.89 14.78
N ASN A 366 20.33 -8.60 16.07
CA ASN A 366 21.09 -9.45 16.97
C ASN A 366 20.59 -10.91 17.05
N LYS A 367 19.26 -11.09 16.96
CA LYS A 367 18.64 -12.40 17.13
C LYS A 367 18.65 -13.24 15.86
N ASN A 368 18.37 -12.63 14.71
CA ASN A 368 18.02 -13.34 13.48
C ASN A 368 19.03 -13.14 12.35
N VAL A 369 19.83 -12.05 12.37
CA VAL A 369 20.70 -11.70 11.23
C VAL A 369 22.12 -12.21 11.46
N LYS A 370 22.60 -13.03 10.53
CA LYS A 370 23.96 -13.58 10.49
C LYS A 370 24.92 -12.66 9.75
N ALA A 371 24.47 -12.04 8.66
CA ALA A 371 25.25 -11.14 7.84
C ALA A 371 24.37 -10.06 7.21
N ILE A 372 24.95 -8.90 6.94
CA ILE A 372 24.29 -7.77 6.28
C ILE A 372 24.99 -7.46 4.96
N ILE A 373 24.16 -7.24 3.91
CA ILE A 373 24.61 -6.71 2.63
C ILE A 373 23.95 -5.38 2.41
N CYS A 374 24.74 -4.32 2.46
CA CYS A 374 24.31 -2.95 2.25
C CYS A 374 24.23 -2.67 0.74
N LEU A 375 23.01 -2.56 0.20
CA LEU A 375 22.75 -2.33 -1.23
C LEU A 375 22.25 -0.89 -1.45
N GLY A 376 23.14 0.02 -1.81
CA GLY A 376 22.82 1.42 -2.01
C GLY A 376 24.05 2.25 -2.40
N ILE A 377 23.82 3.52 -2.78
CA ILE A 377 24.87 4.48 -3.07
C ILE A 377 25.49 5.04 -1.75
N ASP A 378 24.64 5.27 -0.75
CA ASP A 378 25.05 5.73 0.59
C ASP A 378 24.54 4.77 1.65
N ASN A 379 25.43 3.98 2.19
CA ASN A 379 25.14 2.96 3.21
C ASN A 379 25.60 3.37 4.62
N LYS A 380 26.12 4.61 4.79
CA LYS A 380 26.79 5.02 6.03
C LYS A 380 25.92 4.81 7.27
N LYS A 381 24.65 5.21 7.25
CA LYS A 381 23.76 5.05 8.40
C LYS A 381 23.51 3.60 8.80
N ILE A 382 23.43 2.70 7.81
CA ILE A 382 23.24 1.26 8.06
C ILE A 382 24.52 0.68 8.69
N ILE A 383 25.68 1.09 8.16
CA ILE A 383 27.00 0.68 8.69
C ILE A 383 27.18 1.21 10.11
N ASP A 384 26.86 2.49 10.35
CA ASP A 384 26.95 3.10 11.68
C ASP A 384 26.00 2.41 12.70
N ALA A 385 24.82 1.95 12.25
CA ALA A 385 23.86 1.27 13.10
C ALA A 385 24.22 -0.18 13.42
N PHE A 386 24.71 -0.94 12.45
CA PHE A 386 24.82 -2.39 12.57
C PHE A 386 26.24 -2.96 12.43
N GLY A 387 27.25 -2.13 12.10
CA GLY A 387 28.61 -2.59 11.83
C GLY A 387 29.29 -3.26 13.02
N ASP A 388 28.94 -2.89 14.25
CA ASP A 388 29.47 -3.50 15.48
C ASP A 388 28.61 -4.69 16.00
N ILE A 389 27.52 -5.05 15.27
CA ILE A 389 26.54 -6.05 15.72
C ILE A 389 26.69 -7.36 14.98
N VAL A 390 27.00 -7.30 13.69
CA VAL A 390 27.15 -8.49 12.84
C VAL A 390 28.62 -8.68 12.45
N ASP A 391 29.05 -9.94 12.37
CA ASP A 391 30.43 -10.27 12.01
C ASP A 391 30.74 -9.96 10.54
N ASP A 392 29.74 -10.15 9.66
CA ASP A 392 29.87 -9.94 8.22
C ASP A 392 28.94 -8.81 7.75
N LEU A 393 29.53 -7.67 7.39
CA LEU A 393 28.85 -6.55 6.74
C LEU A 393 29.60 -6.18 5.46
N VAL A 394 28.92 -6.29 4.32
CA VAL A 394 29.47 -6.09 2.97
C VAL A 394 28.66 -5.06 2.21
N GLU A 395 29.32 -4.17 1.46
CA GLU A 395 28.67 -3.24 0.57
C GLU A 395 28.54 -3.82 -0.85
N ALA A 396 27.44 -3.47 -1.51
CA ALA A 396 27.18 -3.80 -2.92
C ALA A 396 26.51 -2.63 -3.63
N THR A 397 26.88 -2.42 -4.89
CA THR A 397 26.37 -1.34 -5.73
C THR A 397 25.45 -1.85 -6.86
N THR A 398 25.30 -3.17 -6.98
CA THR A 398 24.39 -3.82 -7.92
C THR A 398 23.68 -5.00 -7.27
N MET A 399 22.47 -5.31 -7.76
CA MET A 399 21.73 -6.49 -7.26
C MET A 399 22.47 -7.81 -7.50
N ASN A 400 23.13 -7.96 -8.64
CA ASN A 400 23.91 -9.16 -8.92
C ASN A 400 25.07 -9.35 -7.94
N GLU A 401 25.74 -8.27 -7.56
CA GLU A 401 26.80 -8.29 -6.55
C GLU A 401 26.22 -8.67 -5.19
N ALA A 402 25.14 -8.02 -4.75
CA ALA A 402 24.47 -8.31 -3.47
C ALA A 402 24.07 -9.79 -3.36
N VAL A 403 23.43 -10.34 -4.40
CA VAL A 403 22.99 -11.74 -4.41
C VAL A 403 24.17 -12.71 -4.40
N ARG A 404 25.26 -12.41 -5.13
CA ARG A 404 26.48 -13.24 -5.12
C ARG A 404 27.19 -13.22 -3.77
N GLN A 405 27.25 -12.08 -3.09
CA GLN A 405 27.80 -12.02 -1.73
C GLN A 405 26.91 -12.78 -0.74
N ALA A 406 25.58 -12.64 -0.85
CA ALA A 406 24.65 -13.40 -0.03
C ALA A 406 24.81 -14.91 -0.23
N TYR A 407 25.00 -15.37 -1.48
CA TYR A 407 25.23 -16.78 -1.78
C TYR A 407 26.51 -17.33 -1.14
N LYS A 408 27.60 -16.52 -1.08
CA LYS A 408 28.86 -16.92 -0.47
C LYS A 408 28.78 -17.03 1.05
N LEU A 409 27.99 -16.16 1.70
CA LEU A 409 27.85 -16.10 3.15
C LEU A 409 26.80 -17.07 3.70
N ALA A 410 25.86 -17.50 2.83
CA ALA A 410 24.77 -18.37 3.23
C ALA A 410 25.24 -19.83 3.39
N GLU A 411 24.75 -20.47 4.43
CA GLU A 411 24.93 -21.89 4.71
C GLU A 411 23.61 -22.66 4.57
N LYS A 412 23.70 -23.97 4.50
CA LYS A 412 22.52 -24.84 4.39
C LYS A 412 21.56 -24.63 5.56
N GLY A 413 20.35 -24.19 5.28
CA GLY A 413 19.31 -23.91 6.27
C GLY A 413 19.07 -22.42 6.47
N ASP A 414 19.96 -21.54 5.99
CA ASP A 414 19.82 -20.10 6.09
C ASP A 414 18.72 -19.53 5.17
N THR A 415 18.38 -18.30 5.43
CA THR A 415 17.50 -17.48 4.59
C THR A 415 18.27 -16.28 4.03
N VAL A 416 18.15 -15.99 2.74
CA VAL A 416 18.55 -14.70 2.15
C VAL A 416 17.31 -13.85 1.98
N LEU A 417 17.26 -12.72 2.67
CA LEU A 417 16.12 -11.81 2.70
C LEU A 417 16.47 -10.47 2.06
N LEU A 418 15.82 -10.11 0.96
CA LEU A 418 15.80 -8.75 0.46
C LEU A 418 14.66 -8.00 1.18
N SER A 419 14.95 -7.18 2.19
CA SER A 419 13.99 -6.31 2.88
C SER A 419 14.67 -4.97 3.17
N PRO A 420 14.63 -4.04 2.20
CA PRO A 420 15.58 -2.93 2.12
C PRO A 420 15.46 -1.84 3.17
N ALA A 421 14.35 -1.70 3.89
CA ALA A 421 14.04 -0.61 4.82
C ALA A 421 14.06 0.81 4.20
N CYS A 422 14.54 0.94 2.97
CA CYS A 422 14.77 2.19 2.24
C CYS A 422 14.04 2.21 0.89
N ALA A 423 13.81 3.43 0.35
CA ALA A 423 13.30 3.58 -1.00
C ALA A 423 14.36 3.15 -2.04
N SER A 424 13.93 2.82 -3.26
CA SER A 424 14.77 2.17 -4.29
C SER A 424 15.38 3.12 -5.32
N PHE A 425 15.10 4.41 -5.23
CA PHE A 425 15.33 5.38 -6.33
C PHE A 425 16.80 5.77 -6.57
N ASP A 426 17.73 5.22 -5.82
CA ASP A 426 19.18 5.41 -6.02
C ASP A 426 19.75 4.46 -7.09
N LEU A 427 19.38 3.18 -7.06
CA LEU A 427 19.91 2.15 -7.97
C LEU A 427 18.85 1.56 -8.92
N PHE A 428 17.56 1.80 -8.68
CA PHE A 428 16.46 1.17 -9.39
C PHE A 428 15.37 2.19 -9.75
N GLU A 429 14.58 1.91 -10.79
CA GLU A 429 13.45 2.76 -11.19
C GLU A 429 12.37 2.84 -10.10
N ASN A 430 12.12 1.73 -9.42
CA ASN A 430 11.11 1.57 -8.36
C ASN A 430 11.36 0.27 -7.60
N TYR A 431 10.55 0.00 -6.56
CA TYR A 431 10.69 -1.22 -5.77
C TYR A 431 10.33 -2.49 -6.55
N GLU A 432 9.46 -2.41 -7.54
CA GLU A 432 9.12 -3.53 -8.42
C GLU A 432 10.32 -3.93 -9.29
N ASP A 433 11.01 -2.94 -9.83
CA ASP A 433 12.24 -3.16 -10.59
C ASP A 433 13.32 -3.79 -9.72
N ARG A 434 13.56 -3.25 -8.51
CA ARG A 434 14.49 -3.84 -7.54
C ARG A 434 14.14 -5.31 -7.22
N GLY A 435 12.86 -5.61 -7.02
CA GLY A 435 12.39 -6.96 -6.73
C GLY A 435 12.50 -7.92 -7.93
N ARG A 436 12.26 -7.45 -9.16
CA ARG A 436 12.49 -8.25 -10.39
C ARG A 436 13.96 -8.58 -10.56
N GLN A 437 14.85 -7.59 -10.44
CA GLN A 437 16.29 -7.79 -10.55
C GLN A 437 16.80 -8.77 -9.47
N PHE A 438 16.24 -8.75 -8.25
CA PHE A 438 16.56 -9.75 -7.23
C PHE A 438 16.17 -11.17 -7.69
N LYS A 439 14.96 -11.35 -8.19
CA LYS A 439 14.50 -12.66 -8.69
C LYS A 439 15.35 -13.16 -9.85
N GLU A 440 15.75 -12.30 -10.77
CA GLU A 440 16.61 -12.62 -11.89
C GLU A 440 18.03 -12.99 -11.43
N ALA A 441 18.62 -12.19 -10.54
CA ALA A 441 19.95 -12.47 -9.97
C ALA A 441 19.99 -13.80 -9.21
N VAL A 442 18.96 -14.11 -8.41
CA VAL A 442 18.86 -15.38 -7.67
C VAL A 442 18.70 -16.56 -8.62
N ARG A 443 17.93 -16.43 -9.70
CA ARG A 443 17.77 -17.51 -10.70
C ARG A 443 19.02 -17.74 -11.55
N SER A 444 19.96 -16.82 -11.52
CA SER A 444 21.24 -16.88 -12.24
C SER A 444 22.39 -17.48 -11.43
N LEU A 445 22.15 -17.85 -10.15
CA LEU A 445 23.09 -18.58 -9.28
C LEU A 445 23.18 -20.05 -9.70
#